data_5f5b998c1e0d3d360c16599e72da772d
#
_entry.id   5f5b998c1e0d3d360c16599e72da772d
#
_cell.length_a   1.000
_cell.length_b   1.000
_cell.length_c   1.000
_cell.angle_alpha   90.00
_cell.angle_beta   90.00
_cell.angle_gamma   90.00
#
_symmetry.space_group_name_H-M   'P 1'
#
loop_
_entity.id
_entity.type
_entity.pdbx_description
1 polymer ?
#
loop_
_entity_poly.entity_id
_entity_poly.type
_entity_poly.pdbx_seq_one_letter_code
_entity_poly.pdbx_strand_id
1 'polypeptide(L)'
;SVMTIVGGKETDNFIKYAEFNVTVDALQKAVSYDISSQSEDTKLNYIEILAYLGAKYGGDFSKYKQSDMDNLCSRLKDGKTIAELTKDMKYYTYYYNVYTAVLSGMVGDFEEEQSDGSIKQDYGVRWFSPIAKTFPYSHYDDFGAKRTFGYTRPHLGHDLMSAVGTPV
;
A
#
# COMPACT_ATOMS: atom_id res chain seq x y z
N SER A 1 8.84 -8.66 5.60
CA SER A 1 7.63 -8.69 6.45
C SER A 1 6.68 -9.75 5.92
N VAL A 2 6.26 -10.63 6.79
CA VAL A 2 5.33 -11.70 6.45
C VAL A 2 3.95 -11.29 6.93
N MET A 3 3.00 -11.14 6.00
CA MET A 3 1.62 -10.87 6.34
C MET A 3 0.79 -12.16 6.21
N THR A 4 0.18 -12.59 7.30
CA THR A 4 -0.77 -13.69 7.30
C THR A 4 -2.18 -13.12 7.15
N ILE A 5 -2.88 -13.45 6.07
CA ILE A 5 -4.30 -13.13 5.91
C ILE A 5 -5.08 -14.28 6.53
N VAL A 6 -5.75 -14.01 7.65
CA VAL A 6 -6.57 -14.99 8.37
C VAL A 6 -8.04 -14.65 8.18
N GLY A 7 -8.80 -15.61 7.67
CA GLY A 7 -10.26 -15.56 7.67
C GLY A 7 -10.90 -15.84 6.30
N GLY A 8 -11.71 -16.85 6.22
CA GLY A 8 -12.51 -17.23 5.07
C GLY A 8 -12.56 -18.74 4.90
N LYS A 9 -13.64 -19.24 4.33
CA LYS A 9 -13.75 -20.66 3.95
C LYS A 9 -12.66 -20.99 2.94
N GLU A 10 -12.03 -22.15 3.09
CA GLU A 10 -11.08 -22.67 2.10
C GLU A 10 -11.76 -22.77 0.74
N THR A 11 -11.37 -21.89 -0.15
CA THR A 11 -11.56 -22.02 -1.59
C THR A 11 -10.18 -22.16 -2.19
N ASP A 12 -10.04 -22.83 -3.32
CA ASP A 12 -8.76 -23.06 -3.99
C ASP A 12 -7.97 -21.78 -4.36
N ASN A 13 -8.61 -20.62 -4.21
CA ASN A 13 -8.03 -19.30 -4.48
C ASN A 13 -7.71 -18.50 -3.21
N PHE A 14 -7.76 -19.10 -2.02
CA PHE A 14 -7.54 -18.37 -0.78
C PHE A 14 -6.05 -18.17 -0.51
N ILE A 15 -5.65 -16.91 -0.32
CA ILE A 15 -4.28 -16.53 0.03
C ILE A 15 -4.11 -16.73 1.54
N LYS A 16 -3.43 -17.81 1.93
CA LYS A 16 -3.13 -18.11 3.34
C LYS A 16 -1.94 -17.31 3.86
N TYR A 17 -1.08 -16.84 2.96
CA TYR A 17 0.20 -16.24 3.28
C TYR A 17 0.72 -15.40 2.11
N ALA A 18 1.18 -14.20 2.39
CA ALA A 18 1.80 -13.34 1.39
C ALA A 18 2.97 -12.55 1.99
N GLU A 19 4.06 -12.45 1.25
CA GLU A 19 5.13 -11.52 1.55
C GLU A 19 4.84 -10.17 0.91
N PHE A 20 5.00 -9.11 1.68
CA PHE A 20 4.97 -7.75 1.18
C PHE A 20 6.40 -7.22 1.08
N ASN A 21 7.00 -7.33 -0.09
CA ASN A 21 8.40 -6.96 -0.37
C ASN A 21 8.53 -5.75 -1.29
N VAL A 22 7.47 -4.95 -1.42
CA VAL A 22 7.51 -3.72 -2.22
C VAL A 22 8.55 -2.77 -1.61
N THR A 23 9.51 -2.35 -2.41
CA THR A 23 10.53 -1.38 -1.95
C THR A 23 9.93 0.02 -1.80
N VAL A 24 10.51 0.82 -0.92
CA VAL A 24 10.09 2.22 -0.73
C VAL A 24 10.16 3.00 -2.04
N ASP A 25 11.21 2.82 -2.83
CA ASP A 25 11.37 3.49 -4.13
C ASP A 25 10.24 3.14 -5.11
N ALA A 26 9.89 1.85 -5.21
CA ALA A 26 8.79 1.40 -6.07
C ALA A 26 7.43 1.97 -5.60
N LEU A 27 7.19 1.97 -4.28
CA LEU A 27 5.96 2.51 -3.71
C LEU A 27 5.85 4.02 -3.95
N GLN A 28 6.88 4.78 -3.63
CA GLN A 28 6.89 6.24 -3.82
C GLN A 28 6.69 6.61 -5.28
N LYS A 29 7.32 5.90 -6.20
CA LYS A 29 7.18 6.18 -7.62
C LYS A 29 5.79 5.83 -8.15
N ALA A 30 5.21 4.70 -7.74
CA ALA A 30 3.85 4.33 -8.12
C ALA A 30 2.82 5.36 -7.61
N VAL A 31 2.97 5.79 -6.34
CA VAL A 31 2.14 6.86 -5.76
C VAL A 31 2.30 8.18 -6.50
N SER A 32 3.53 8.53 -6.90
CA SER A 32 3.78 9.73 -7.68
C SER A 32 3.06 9.69 -9.05
N TYR A 33 3.05 8.54 -9.73
CA TYR A 33 2.31 8.36 -10.97
C TYR A 33 0.79 8.48 -10.77
N ASP A 34 0.26 7.87 -9.71
CA ASP A 34 -1.16 7.97 -9.36
C ASP A 34 -1.55 9.44 -9.16
N ILE A 35 -0.89 10.14 -8.23
CA ILE A 35 -1.21 11.53 -7.88
C ILE A 35 -1.07 12.46 -9.10
N SER A 36 0.02 12.35 -9.85
CA SER A 36 0.26 13.22 -11.00
C SER A 36 -0.77 13.03 -12.11
N SER A 37 -1.28 11.81 -12.26
CA SER A 37 -2.27 11.48 -13.30
C SER A 37 -3.66 12.03 -13.01
N GLN A 38 -3.94 12.53 -11.79
CA GLN A 38 -5.27 13.04 -11.44
C GLN A 38 -5.68 14.26 -12.27
N SER A 39 -4.74 14.99 -12.82
CA SER A 39 -4.98 16.10 -13.77
C SER A 39 -4.97 15.70 -15.23
N GLU A 40 -4.72 14.42 -15.54
CA GLU A 40 -4.62 13.89 -16.89
C GLU A 40 -5.91 13.16 -17.30
N ASP A 41 -6.10 12.88 -18.59
CA ASP A 41 -7.24 12.14 -19.11
C ASP A 41 -7.25 10.68 -18.61
N THR A 42 -6.07 10.08 -18.52
CA THR A 42 -5.92 8.71 -18.00
C THR A 42 -5.47 8.73 -16.57
N LYS A 43 -6.34 8.28 -15.67
CA LYS A 43 -6.01 8.10 -14.26
C LYS A 43 -5.24 6.81 -14.07
N LEU A 44 -4.13 6.88 -13.36
CA LEU A 44 -3.32 5.72 -12.98
C LEU A 44 -3.62 5.35 -11.51
N ASN A 45 -3.52 4.07 -11.21
CA ASN A 45 -3.72 3.57 -9.85
C ASN A 45 -2.44 2.89 -9.35
N TYR A 46 -1.91 3.38 -8.23
CA TYR A 46 -0.65 2.87 -7.65
C TYR A 46 -0.71 1.39 -7.28
N ILE A 47 -1.87 0.89 -6.84
CA ILE A 47 -2.04 -0.53 -6.49
C ILE A 47 -1.97 -1.40 -7.75
N GLU A 48 -2.62 -1.00 -8.84
CA GLU A 48 -2.57 -1.70 -10.13
C GLU A 48 -1.14 -1.74 -10.69
N ILE A 49 -0.43 -0.61 -10.61
CA ILE A 49 0.97 -0.51 -11.04
C ILE A 49 1.84 -1.49 -10.26
N LEU A 50 1.73 -1.47 -8.92
CA LEU A 50 2.51 -2.36 -8.06
C LEU A 50 2.13 -3.83 -8.26
N ALA A 51 0.84 -4.13 -8.46
CA ALA A 51 0.38 -5.49 -8.72
C ALA A 51 0.91 -6.05 -10.04
N TYR A 52 0.97 -5.22 -11.08
CA TYR A 52 1.61 -5.60 -12.34
C TYR A 52 3.09 -5.94 -12.15
N LEU A 53 3.83 -5.09 -11.43
CA LEU A 53 5.25 -5.32 -11.13
C LEU A 53 5.44 -6.54 -10.22
N GLY A 54 4.58 -6.71 -9.22
CA GLY A 54 4.56 -7.89 -8.36
C GLY A 54 4.40 -9.17 -9.17
N ALA A 55 3.45 -9.20 -10.10
CA ALA A 55 3.24 -10.33 -11.00
C ALA A 55 4.43 -10.55 -11.96
N LYS A 56 5.03 -9.46 -12.46
CA LYS A 56 6.19 -9.51 -13.35
C LYS A 56 7.43 -10.08 -12.66
N TYR A 57 7.65 -9.72 -11.39
CA TYR A 57 8.84 -10.11 -10.64
C TYR A 57 8.64 -11.36 -9.76
N GLY A 58 7.41 -11.90 -9.72
CA GLY A 58 7.08 -12.99 -8.80
C GLY A 58 7.14 -12.57 -7.33
N GLY A 59 6.83 -11.30 -7.03
CA GLY A 59 6.88 -10.70 -5.69
C GLY A 59 8.26 -10.22 -5.24
N ASP A 60 9.30 -10.49 -6.01
CA ASP A 60 10.69 -10.14 -5.67
C ASP A 60 11.06 -8.74 -6.18
N PHE A 61 10.79 -7.72 -5.38
CA PHE A 61 11.09 -6.32 -5.72
C PHE A 61 12.60 -5.97 -5.64
N SER A 62 13.48 -6.91 -5.28
CA SER A 62 14.91 -6.71 -5.52
C SER A 62 15.25 -6.60 -7.01
N LYS A 63 14.36 -7.11 -7.86
CA LYS A 63 14.44 -7.02 -9.33
C LYS A 63 13.82 -5.75 -9.92
N TYR A 64 13.29 -4.88 -9.07
CA TYR A 64 12.61 -3.67 -9.52
C TYR A 64 13.50 -2.81 -10.41
N LYS A 65 12.93 -2.38 -11.54
CA LYS A 65 13.52 -1.42 -12.46
C LYS A 65 12.50 -0.32 -12.73
N GLN A 66 12.90 0.91 -12.52
CA GLN A 66 12.08 2.09 -12.83
C GLN A 66 11.55 2.05 -14.27
N SER A 67 12.39 1.65 -15.24
CA SER A 67 12.01 1.56 -16.65
C SER A 67 10.84 0.61 -16.92
N ASP A 68 10.64 -0.41 -16.10
CA ASP A 68 9.49 -1.31 -16.22
C ASP A 68 8.19 -0.63 -15.80
N MET A 69 8.24 0.18 -14.75
CA MET A 69 7.11 1.00 -14.31
C MET A 69 6.80 2.10 -15.32
N ASP A 70 7.81 2.82 -15.79
CA ASP A 70 7.66 3.89 -16.78
C ASP A 70 7.04 3.37 -18.08
N ASN A 71 7.48 2.19 -18.55
CA ASN A 71 6.90 1.52 -19.72
C ASN A 71 5.42 1.14 -19.50
N LEU A 72 5.08 0.58 -18.35
CA LEU A 72 3.69 0.28 -18.01
C LEU A 72 2.82 1.55 -18.03
N CYS A 73 3.25 2.59 -17.33
CA CYS A 73 2.51 3.85 -17.23
C CYS A 73 2.33 4.52 -18.59
N SER A 74 3.36 4.52 -19.45
CA SER A 74 3.27 5.02 -20.81
C SER A 74 2.21 4.27 -21.62
N ARG A 75 2.21 2.94 -21.58
CA ARG A 75 1.23 2.12 -22.31
C ARG A 75 -0.20 2.36 -21.84
N LEU A 76 -0.41 2.57 -20.53
CA LEU A 76 -1.73 2.93 -19.98
C LEU A 76 -2.16 4.31 -20.48
N LYS A 77 -1.27 5.30 -20.50
CA LYS A 77 -1.52 6.64 -21.03
C LYS A 77 -1.75 6.63 -22.55
N ASP A 78 -1.17 5.69 -23.26
CA ASP A 78 -1.38 5.47 -24.71
C ASP A 78 -2.70 4.71 -24.99
N GLY A 79 -3.56 4.53 -23.99
CA GLY A 79 -4.91 3.98 -24.15
C GLY A 79 -5.02 2.46 -23.95
N LYS A 80 -3.96 1.77 -23.52
CA LYS A 80 -4.07 0.37 -23.10
C LYS A 80 -4.73 0.29 -21.74
N THR A 81 -5.52 -0.75 -21.52
CA THR A 81 -6.11 -1.04 -20.20
C THR A 81 -5.21 -1.98 -19.40
N ILE A 82 -5.30 -1.88 -18.08
CA ILE A 82 -4.59 -2.82 -17.20
C ILE A 82 -5.02 -4.27 -17.47
N ALA A 83 -6.29 -4.50 -17.77
CA ALA A 83 -6.81 -5.82 -18.12
C ALA A 83 -6.15 -6.42 -19.38
N GLU A 84 -5.96 -5.60 -20.44
CA GLU A 84 -5.24 -6.05 -21.64
C GLU A 84 -3.77 -6.38 -21.33
N LEU A 85 -3.13 -5.58 -20.48
CA LEU A 85 -1.71 -5.73 -20.16
C LEU A 85 -1.43 -6.91 -19.21
N THR A 86 -2.43 -7.36 -18.47
CA THR A 86 -2.30 -8.41 -17.46
C THR A 86 -3.00 -9.71 -17.83
N LYS A 87 -3.69 -9.80 -18.98
CA LYS A 87 -4.48 -10.96 -19.41
C LYS A 87 -3.73 -12.30 -19.34
N ASP A 88 -2.43 -12.28 -19.63
CA ASP A 88 -1.57 -13.46 -19.63
C ASP A 88 -0.72 -13.57 -18.35
N MET A 89 -0.97 -12.72 -17.35
CA MET A 89 -0.23 -12.70 -16.09
C MET A 89 -0.97 -13.48 -15.01
N LYS A 90 -0.65 -14.77 -14.87
CA LYS A 90 -1.30 -15.72 -13.95
C LYS A 90 -1.50 -15.21 -12.52
N TYR A 91 -0.55 -14.42 -12.01
CA TYR A 91 -0.54 -13.98 -10.61
C TYR A 91 -0.94 -12.51 -10.41
N TYR A 92 -1.38 -11.80 -11.44
CA TYR A 92 -1.78 -10.40 -11.30
C TYR A 92 -2.90 -10.21 -10.24
N THR A 93 -3.98 -10.97 -10.36
CA THR A 93 -5.11 -10.88 -9.41
C THR A 93 -4.68 -11.19 -7.97
N TYR A 94 -3.76 -12.13 -7.79
CA TYR A 94 -3.19 -12.45 -6.49
C TYR A 94 -2.50 -11.21 -5.87
N TYR A 95 -1.55 -10.60 -6.60
CA TYR A 95 -0.83 -9.43 -6.10
C TYR A 95 -1.75 -8.22 -5.95
N TYR A 96 -2.71 -8.03 -6.84
CA TYR A 96 -3.70 -6.98 -6.71
C TYR A 96 -4.50 -7.07 -5.41
N ASN A 97 -5.01 -8.25 -5.07
CA ASN A 97 -5.74 -8.46 -3.83
C ASN A 97 -4.87 -8.26 -2.59
N VAL A 98 -3.64 -8.76 -2.61
CA VAL A 98 -2.68 -8.59 -1.50
C VAL A 98 -2.36 -7.12 -1.29
N TYR A 99 -2.00 -6.41 -2.36
CA TYR A 99 -1.60 -5.01 -2.25
C TYR A 99 -2.79 -4.10 -1.96
N THR A 100 -3.99 -4.43 -2.43
CA THR A 100 -5.22 -3.76 -2.01
C THR A 100 -5.43 -3.89 -0.50
N ALA A 101 -5.27 -5.08 0.05
CA ALA A 101 -5.45 -5.31 1.49
C ALA A 101 -4.44 -4.53 2.36
N VAL A 102 -3.23 -4.29 1.84
CA VAL A 102 -2.16 -3.59 2.59
C VAL A 102 -2.18 -2.08 2.38
N LEU A 103 -2.46 -1.63 1.15
CA LEU A 103 -2.21 -0.25 0.72
C LEU A 103 -3.48 0.56 0.49
N SER A 104 -4.67 -0.07 0.47
CA SER A 104 -5.91 0.68 0.22
C SER A 104 -6.14 1.78 1.26
N GLY A 105 -6.56 2.95 0.79
CA GLY A 105 -6.79 4.12 1.64
C GLY A 105 -5.55 4.96 1.96
N MET A 106 -4.35 4.53 1.51
CA MET A 106 -3.14 5.34 1.69
C MET A 106 -3.12 6.58 0.79
N VAL A 107 -3.70 6.49 -0.41
CA VAL A 107 -3.84 7.61 -1.35
C VAL A 107 -5.32 7.82 -1.66
N GLY A 108 -5.74 9.06 -1.73
CA GLY A 108 -7.13 9.41 -2.01
C GLY A 108 -7.44 10.87 -1.73
N ASP A 109 -8.73 11.21 -1.84
CA ASP A 109 -9.21 12.54 -1.53
C ASP A 109 -9.15 12.83 -0.03
N PHE A 110 -8.79 14.06 0.32
CA PHE A 110 -8.82 14.56 1.70
C PHE A 110 -9.13 16.05 1.73
N GLU A 111 -9.57 16.49 2.91
CA GLU A 111 -9.87 17.89 3.19
C GLU A 111 -8.70 18.50 3.97
N GLU A 112 -8.26 19.67 3.55
CA GLU A 112 -7.22 20.44 4.22
C GLU A 112 -7.80 21.80 4.63
N GLU A 113 -7.80 22.07 5.95
CA GLU A 113 -8.16 23.38 6.47
C GLU A 113 -7.01 24.37 6.21
N GLN A 114 -7.32 25.44 5.50
CA GLN A 114 -6.38 26.50 5.18
C GLN A 114 -6.27 27.50 6.36
N SER A 115 -5.23 28.30 6.36
CA SER A 115 -4.98 29.31 7.41
C SER A 115 -6.07 30.37 7.55
N ASP A 116 -6.90 30.54 6.54
CA ASP A 116 -8.05 31.45 6.53
C ASP A 116 -9.38 30.77 6.96
N GLY A 117 -9.32 29.50 7.37
CA GLY A 117 -10.47 28.70 7.77
C GLY A 117 -11.28 28.09 6.63
N SER A 118 -10.86 28.29 5.38
CA SER A 118 -11.49 27.62 4.24
C SER A 118 -11.05 26.16 4.14
N ILE A 119 -11.89 25.31 3.56
CA ILE A 119 -11.60 23.90 3.30
C ILE A 119 -11.22 23.73 1.84
N LYS A 120 -10.03 23.18 1.62
CA LYS A 120 -9.55 22.78 0.29
C LYS A 120 -9.69 21.27 0.15
N GLN A 121 -10.32 20.82 -0.94
CA GLN A 121 -10.26 19.42 -1.34
C GLN A 121 -8.95 19.18 -2.07
N ASP A 122 -8.24 18.11 -1.69
CA ASP A 122 -6.98 17.73 -2.32
C ASP A 122 -6.93 16.20 -2.52
N TYR A 123 -6.02 15.75 -3.36
CA TYR A 123 -5.79 14.33 -3.61
C TYR A 123 -4.32 14.00 -3.39
N GLY A 124 -4.04 12.99 -2.58
CA GLY A 124 -2.67 12.64 -2.25
C GLY A 124 -2.56 11.57 -1.19
N VAL A 125 -1.36 11.51 -0.59
CA VAL A 125 -1.10 10.57 0.51
C VAL A 125 -1.80 11.05 1.77
N ARG A 126 -2.60 10.15 2.35
CA ARG A 126 -3.37 10.39 3.57
C ARG A 126 -2.61 9.83 4.76
N TRP A 127 -1.94 10.71 5.49
CA TRP A 127 -1.25 10.37 6.73
C TRP A 127 -1.91 11.06 7.91
N PHE A 128 -2.35 10.25 8.86
CA PHE A 128 -2.80 10.75 10.15
C PHE A 128 -1.94 10.12 11.23
N SER A 129 -1.33 10.95 12.10
CA SER A 129 -0.73 10.42 13.30
C SER A 129 -1.84 9.85 14.18
N PRO A 130 -1.73 8.61 14.66
CA PRO A 130 -2.70 8.05 15.60
C PRO A 130 -2.68 8.77 16.95
N ILE A 131 -1.64 9.54 17.22
CA ILE A 131 -1.48 10.34 18.45
C ILE A 131 -1.39 11.82 18.07
N ALA A 132 -2.16 12.66 18.74
CA ALA A 132 -2.16 14.09 18.50
C ALA A 132 -0.77 14.71 18.69
N LYS A 133 -0.38 15.67 17.82
CA LYS A 133 0.97 16.26 17.74
C LYS A 133 1.50 16.81 19.07
N THR A 134 0.62 17.23 19.99
CA THR A 134 0.99 17.82 21.28
C THR A 134 1.33 16.80 22.35
N PHE A 135 1.09 15.51 22.10
CA PHE A 135 1.33 14.46 23.08
C PHE A 135 2.61 13.69 22.73
N PRO A 136 3.53 13.54 23.69
CA PRO A 136 4.75 12.76 23.47
C PRO A 136 4.43 11.27 23.40
N TYR A 137 5.11 10.57 22.50
CA TYR A 137 5.08 9.12 22.42
C TYR A 137 6.44 8.57 22.00
N SER A 138 6.68 7.32 22.28
CA SER A 138 7.87 6.60 21.82
C SER A 138 7.47 5.44 20.92
N HIS A 139 8.29 5.20 19.91
CA HIS A 139 8.17 4.06 19.01
C HIS A 139 8.83 2.84 19.65
N TYR A 140 8.16 1.70 19.55
CA TYR A 140 8.73 0.41 19.85
C TYR A 140 8.64 -0.46 18.61
N ASP A 141 9.75 -0.55 17.88
CA ASP A 141 9.82 -1.32 16.63
C ASP A 141 10.06 -2.81 16.96
N ASP A 142 8.96 -3.50 17.17
CA ASP A 142 8.93 -4.92 17.48
C ASP A 142 8.07 -5.72 16.50
N PHE A 143 7.88 -5.19 15.28
CA PHE A 143 7.17 -5.91 14.22
C PHE A 143 7.84 -7.25 13.94
N GLY A 144 7.06 -8.34 13.99
CA GLY A 144 7.55 -9.70 13.82
C GLY A 144 8.16 -10.34 15.07
N ALA A 145 8.32 -9.58 16.17
CA ALA A 145 8.79 -10.14 17.44
C ALA A 145 7.85 -11.25 17.95
N LYS A 146 8.43 -12.28 18.57
CA LYS A 146 7.64 -13.37 19.13
C LYS A 146 6.88 -12.89 20.37
N ARG A 147 5.57 -13.00 20.32
CA ARG A 147 4.65 -12.75 21.46
C ARG A 147 4.10 -14.07 21.94
N THR A 148 4.15 -14.30 23.25
CA THR A 148 3.63 -15.51 23.89
C THR A 148 2.48 -15.13 24.81
N PHE A 149 1.27 -15.47 24.39
CA PHE A 149 0.06 -15.30 25.20
C PHE A 149 -0.83 -16.52 24.98
N GLY A 150 -0.54 -17.60 25.67
CA GLY A 150 -1.19 -18.90 25.48
C GLY A 150 -0.63 -19.70 24.30
N TYR A 151 -0.24 -19.05 23.20
CA TYR A 151 0.46 -19.62 22.05
C TYR A 151 1.46 -18.61 21.49
N THR A 152 2.46 -19.10 20.76
CA THR A 152 3.46 -18.24 20.14
C THR A 152 2.94 -17.69 18.82
N ARG A 153 2.98 -16.38 18.64
CA ARG A 153 2.60 -15.66 17.40
C ARG A 153 3.57 -14.52 17.12
N PRO A 154 3.78 -14.14 15.86
CA PRO A 154 4.50 -12.91 15.55
C PRO A 154 3.64 -11.70 15.93
N HIS A 155 4.28 -10.62 16.37
CA HIS A 155 3.64 -9.31 16.49
C HIS A 155 3.46 -8.70 15.10
N LEU A 156 2.23 -8.39 14.73
CA LEU A 156 1.89 -7.86 13.39
C LEU A 156 1.59 -6.35 13.41
N GLY A 157 2.08 -5.64 14.41
CA GLY A 157 1.87 -4.22 14.60
C GLY A 157 3.15 -3.50 14.98
N HIS A 158 3.02 -2.19 15.10
CA HIS A 158 4.04 -1.30 15.64
C HIS A 158 3.48 -0.67 16.91
N ASP A 159 4.15 -0.85 18.04
CA ASP A 159 3.68 -0.32 19.31
C ASP A 159 4.09 1.15 19.46
N LEU A 160 3.10 2.01 19.72
CA LEU A 160 3.30 3.39 20.11
C LEU A 160 2.98 3.52 21.61
N MET A 161 3.97 3.85 22.40
CA MET A 161 3.87 3.95 23.85
C MET A 161 3.70 5.41 24.27
N SER A 162 2.64 5.71 25.02
CA SER A 162 2.37 7.05 25.52
C SER A 162 1.79 7.00 26.95
N ALA A 163 1.64 8.17 27.58
CA ALA A 163 1.03 8.26 28.91
C ALA A 163 -0.44 7.87 28.89
N VAL A 164 -0.94 7.35 30.02
CA VAL A 164 -2.38 7.06 30.19
C VAL A 164 -3.18 8.36 30.05
N GLY A 165 -4.24 8.30 29.23
CA GLY A 165 -5.08 9.45 28.91
C GLY A 165 -4.65 10.23 27.67
N THR A 166 -3.60 9.80 26.97
CA THR A 166 -3.25 10.35 25.64
C THR A 166 -4.38 10.06 24.64
N PRO A 167 -4.96 11.08 23.96
CA PRO A 167 -5.98 10.87 22.95
C PRO A 167 -5.39 10.23 21.69
N VAL A 168 -6.15 9.32 21.09
CA VAL A 168 -5.87 8.59 19.85
C VAL A 168 -7.01 8.73 18.87
#